data_4b60fda07132e5638c913e79ac33adb2
#
_entry.id   4b60fda07132e5638c913e79ac33adb2
#
_cell.length_a   1.000
_cell.length_b   1.000
_cell.length_c   1.000
_cell.angle_alpha   90.00
_cell.angle_beta   90.00
_cell.angle_gamma   90.00
#
_symmetry.space_group_name_H-M   'P 1'
#
loop_
_entity.id
_entity.type
_entity.pdbx_description
1 polymer ?
#
loop_
_entity_poly.entity_id
_entity_poly.type
_entity_poly.pdbx_seq_one_letter_code
_entity_poly.pdbx_strand_id
1 'polypeptide(L)'
;IFVSSTEGAYRERDWQVRFAGQGYNWLGDPGNPAPPPWLEDLQAAGIPAQWSPDILSRLWRKLAINCAINPLTVLHQCRNGGLLGHLDQVQALCVELERLLRQCGQPHAAQDLEQDVQRVLLATATNYASMYQDVRAGRRTEVQYLLGYACQAARRHGLHLPHLEHLLQCLVDNLRVRGLPCD
;
A
#
# COMPACT_ATOMS: atom_id res chain seq x y z
N ILE A 1 -3.87 -7.43 -17.65
CA ILE A 1 -2.52 -7.05 -17.19
C ILE A 1 -2.66 -6.22 -15.94
N PHE A 2 -1.89 -6.56 -14.92
CA PHE A 2 -1.80 -5.82 -13.67
C PHE A 2 -0.51 -5.02 -13.63
N VAL A 3 -0.54 -3.89 -12.90
CA VAL A 3 0.61 -3.00 -12.71
C VAL A 3 0.80 -2.72 -11.23
N SER A 4 2.03 -2.88 -10.75
CA SER A 4 2.47 -2.40 -9.44
C SER A 4 3.57 -1.37 -9.62
N SER A 5 3.27 -0.09 -9.38
CA SER A 5 4.25 1.00 -9.47
C SER A 5 4.67 1.47 -8.09
N THR A 6 5.97 1.73 -7.92
CA THR A 6 6.53 2.39 -6.74
C THR A 6 7.02 3.80 -7.05
N GLU A 7 6.80 4.29 -8.28
CA GLU A 7 7.12 5.67 -8.63
C GLU A 7 6.24 6.65 -7.87
N GLY A 8 6.86 7.72 -7.43
CA GLY A 8 6.19 8.83 -6.76
C GLY A 8 5.98 10.00 -7.70
N ALA A 9 4.74 10.43 -7.85
CA ALA A 9 4.40 11.67 -8.55
C ALA A 9 3.17 12.30 -7.89
N TYR A 10 3.08 13.61 -7.92
CA TYR A 10 1.88 14.32 -7.46
C TYR A 10 1.53 15.49 -8.38
N ARG A 11 0.23 15.75 -8.47
CA ARG A 11 -0.28 16.90 -9.21
C ARG A 11 -0.09 18.15 -8.35
N GLU A 12 0.74 19.07 -8.81
CA GLU A 12 1.01 20.35 -8.14
C GLU A 12 -0.13 21.35 -8.40
N ARG A 13 -0.61 21.40 -9.64
CA ARG A 13 -1.78 22.15 -10.11
C ARG A 13 -2.29 21.52 -11.40
N ASP A 14 -3.36 22.07 -11.96
CA ASP A 14 -3.91 21.53 -13.21
C ASP A 14 -2.86 21.50 -14.31
N TRP A 15 -2.76 20.34 -14.97
CA TRP A 15 -1.80 20.02 -16.04
C TRP A 15 -0.32 20.05 -15.64
N GLN A 16 -0.01 20.15 -14.35
CA GLN A 16 1.36 20.07 -13.85
C GLN A 16 1.53 18.93 -12.85
N VAL A 17 2.34 17.96 -13.25
CA VAL A 17 2.74 16.84 -12.42
C VAL A 17 4.19 17.03 -12.01
N ARG A 18 4.47 16.90 -10.71
CA ARG A 18 5.82 16.87 -10.18
C ARG A 18 6.22 15.44 -9.87
N PHE A 19 7.33 15.02 -10.43
CA PHE A 19 7.97 13.76 -10.10
C PHE A 19 8.58 13.85 -8.69
N ALA A 20 8.26 12.90 -7.81
CA ALA A 20 8.64 12.94 -6.41
C ALA A 20 9.61 11.82 -6.00
N GLY A 21 9.81 10.83 -6.84
CA GLY A 21 10.76 9.76 -6.58
C GLY A 21 10.76 8.69 -7.67
N GLN A 22 11.97 8.29 -8.04
CA GLN A 22 12.17 7.22 -8.99
C GLN A 22 11.84 5.88 -8.33
N GLY A 23 11.04 5.07 -9.00
CA GLY A 23 10.66 3.74 -8.56
C GLY A 23 10.73 2.76 -9.73
N TYR A 24 9.99 1.67 -9.59
CA TYR A 24 9.89 0.62 -10.59
C TYR A 24 8.42 0.35 -10.92
N ASN A 25 8.18 0.00 -12.20
CA ASN A 25 6.91 -0.48 -12.67
C ASN A 25 7.00 -1.99 -12.93
N TRP A 26 6.26 -2.75 -12.17
CA TRP A 26 6.11 -4.17 -12.36
C TRP A 26 4.80 -4.43 -13.06
N LEU A 27 4.87 -5.11 -14.20
CA LEU A 27 3.71 -5.55 -14.97
C LEU A 27 3.62 -7.07 -14.92
N GLY A 28 2.43 -7.61 -15.04
CA GLY A 28 2.26 -9.05 -15.09
C GLY A 28 0.83 -9.45 -15.41
N ASP A 29 0.70 -10.70 -15.80
CA ASP A 29 -0.58 -11.32 -16.10
C ASP A 29 -0.59 -12.72 -15.44
N PRO A 30 -1.50 -12.98 -14.47
CA PRO A 30 -1.59 -14.30 -13.85
C PRO A 30 -1.92 -15.42 -14.85
N GLY A 31 -2.55 -15.09 -15.97
CA GLY A 31 -2.88 -16.04 -17.02
C GLY A 31 -1.74 -16.25 -18.04
N ASN A 32 -0.73 -15.37 -18.04
CA ASN A 32 0.40 -15.46 -18.98
C ASN A 32 1.70 -15.03 -18.30
N PRO A 33 2.54 -15.98 -17.82
CA PRO A 33 3.78 -15.66 -17.13
C PRO A 33 4.88 -15.11 -18.05
N ALA A 34 4.76 -15.26 -19.38
CA ALA A 34 5.74 -14.78 -20.32
C ALA A 34 5.56 -13.28 -20.62
N PRO A 35 6.66 -12.50 -20.72
CA PRO A 35 6.57 -11.09 -21.07
C PRO A 35 6.05 -10.92 -22.51
N PRO A 36 5.13 -9.97 -22.73
CA PRO A 36 4.63 -9.64 -24.06
C PRO A 36 5.68 -8.87 -24.88
N PRO A 37 5.66 -8.96 -26.23
CA PRO A 37 6.62 -8.26 -27.07
C PRO A 37 6.68 -6.74 -26.87
N TRP A 38 5.53 -6.10 -26.63
CA TRP A 38 5.44 -4.65 -26.41
C TRP A 38 6.14 -4.15 -25.13
N LEU A 39 6.60 -5.04 -24.23
CA LEU A 39 7.34 -4.62 -23.04
C LEU A 39 8.67 -3.94 -23.41
N GLU A 40 9.33 -4.41 -24.47
CA GLU A 40 10.56 -3.82 -24.99
C GLU A 40 10.30 -2.39 -25.52
N ASP A 41 9.14 -2.17 -26.18
CA ASP A 41 8.76 -0.85 -26.67
C ASP A 41 8.56 0.15 -25.52
N LEU A 42 7.98 -0.32 -24.40
CA LEU A 42 7.81 0.50 -23.20
C LEU A 42 9.17 0.92 -22.60
N GLN A 43 10.10 -0.03 -22.53
CA GLN A 43 11.46 0.21 -22.06
C GLN A 43 12.23 1.15 -23.00
N ALA A 44 12.11 0.94 -24.31
CA ALA A 44 12.70 1.81 -25.33
C ALA A 44 12.16 3.24 -25.28
N ALA A 45 10.89 3.42 -24.87
CA ALA A 45 10.28 4.72 -24.61
C ALA A 45 10.78 5.40 -23.31
N GLY A 46 11.73 4.78 -22.58
CA GLY A 46 12.27 5.31 -21.35
C GLY A 46 11.39 5.11 -20.12
N ILE A 47 10.39 4.23 -20.18
CA ILE A 47 9.54 3.88 -19.04
C ILE A 47 10.14 2.64 -18.37
N PRO A 48 10.71 2.76 -17.15
CA PRO A 48 11.27 1.61 -16.43
C PRO A 48 10.15 0.61 -16.12
N ALA A 49 10.19 -0.55 -16.76
CA ALA A 49 9.18 -1.58 -16.58
C ALA A 49 9.83 -2.97 -16.59
N GLN A 50 9.34 -3.86 -15.73
CA GLN A 50 9.76 -5.25 -15.68
C GLN A 50 8.54 -6.16 -15.64
N TRP A 51 8.65 -7.32 -16.29
CA TRP A 51 7.63 -8.35 -16.20
C TRP A 51 7.81 -9.18 -14.93
N SER A 52 6.72 -9.39 -14.22
CA SER A 52 6.68 -10.25 -13.05
C SER A 52 5.78 -11.44 -13.34
N PRO A 53 6.31 -12.67 -13.33
CA PRO A 53 5.47 -13.87 -13.47
C PRO A 53 4.55 -14.06 -12.26
N ASP A 54 4.86 -13.46 -11.12
CA ASP A 54 4.06 -13.46 -9.89
C ASP A 54 3.67 -12.03 -9.50
N ILE A 55 2.89 -11.39 -10.36
CA ILE A 55 2.42 -10.01 -10.12
C ILE A 55 1.45 -9.94 -8.93
N LEU A 56 0.68 -11.00 -8.68
CA LEU A 56 -0.30 -10.99 -7.59
C LEU A 56 0.39 -10.89 -6.23
N SER A 57 1.46 -11.64 -5.99
CA SER A 57 2.24 -11.51 -4.74
C SER A 57 2.79 -10.10 -4.55
N ARG A 58 3.21 -9.42 -5.62
CA ARG A 58 3.67 -8.02 -5.55
C ARG A 58 2.55 -7.07 -5.18
N LEU A 59 1.38 -7.24 -5.78
CA LEU A 59 0.19 -6.42 -5.46
C LEU A 59 -0.26 -6.61 -4.01
N TRP A 60 -0.35 -7.87 -3.57
CA TRP A 60 -0.69 -8.20 -2.19
C TRP A 60 0.35 -7.66 -1.19
N ARG A 61 1.64 -7.76 -1.53
CA ARG A 61 2.71 -7.18 -0.70
C ARG A 61 2.56 -5.67 -0.56
N LYS A 62 2.34 -4.97 -1.67
CA LYS A 62 2.11 -3.52 -1.68
C LYS A 62 0.87 -3.15 -0.87
N LEU A 63 -0.23 -3.89 -1.02
CA LEU A 63 -1.43 -3.71 -0.21
C LEU A 63 -1.10 -3.81 1.29
N ALA A 64 -0.39 -4.86 1.70
CA ALA A 64 -0.04 -5.08 3.11
C ALA A 64 0.85 -3.97 3.68
N ILE A 65 1.89 -3.55 2.95
CA ILE A 65 2.76 -2.43 3.35
C ILE A 65 1.93 -1.15 3.52
N ASN A 66 1.05 -0.85 2.57
CA ASN A 66 0.20 0.33 2.65
C ASN A 66 -0.80 0.25 3.81
N CYS A 67 -1.35 -0.92 4.11
CA CYS A 67 -2.24 -1.13 5.27
C CYS A 67 -1.50 -0.92 6.60
N ALA A 68 -0.22 -1.30 6.68
CA ALA A 68 0.58 -1.14 7.89
C ALA A 68 1.05 0.31 8.13
N ILE A 69 1.26 1.10 7.06
CA ILE A 69 1.86 2.43 7.15
C ILE A 69 0.83 3.56 7.04
N ASN A 70 0.06 3.58 5.95
CA ASN A 70 -0.72 4.77 5.58
C ASN A 70 -1.75 5.18 6.64
N PRO A 71 -2.56 4.25 7.21
CA PRO A 71 -3.55 4.60 8.22
C PRO A 71 -2.93 5.15 9.50
N LEU A 72 -1.83 4.53 9.95
CA LEU A 72 -1.13 4.97 11.16
C LEU A 72 -0.56 6.38 11.01
N THR A 73 -0.03 6.74 9.81
CA THR A 73 0.46 8.10 9.56
C THR A 73 -0.64 9.15 9.65
N VAL A 74 -1.88 8.80 9.28
CA VAL A 74 -3.05 9.69 9.44
C VAL A 74 -3.40 9.86 10.91
N LEU A 75 -3.51 8.75 11.66
CA LEU A 75 -3.91 8.79 13.07
C LEU A 75 -2.87 9.49 13.95
N HIS A 76 -1.58 9.22 13.72
CA HIS A 76 -0.47 9.85 14.44
C HIS A 76 -0.06 11.21 13.87
N GLN A 77 -0.66 11.65 12.76
CA GLN A 77 -0.37 12.93 12.09
C GLN A 77 1.12 13.14 11.82
N CYS A 78 1.80 12.10 11.37
CA CYS A 78 3.26 12.09 11.22
C CYS A 78 3.72 11.71 9.81
N ARG A 79 5.01 11.95 9.53
CA ARG A 79 5.72 11.37 8.39
C ARG A 79 5.94 9.88 8.60
N ASN A 80 6.29 9.15 7.56
CA ASN A 80 6.54 7.71 7.65
C ASN A 80 7.56 7.38 8.75
N GLY A 81 8.66 8.12 8.87
CA GLY A 81 9.66 7.93 9.92
C GLY A 81 9.14 8.15 11.35
N GLY A 82 8.05 8.90 11.54
CA GLY A 82 7.42 9.05 12.84
C GLY A 82 6.88 7.74 13.41
N LEU A 83 6.54 6.77 12.55
CA LEU A 83 6.08 5.44 12.96
C LEU A 83 7.19 4.58 13.58
N LEU A 84 8.45 4.96 13.49
CA LEU A 84 9.53 4.30 14.21
C LEU A 84 9.38 4.43 15.75
N GLY A 85 8.60 5.42 16.23
CA GLY A 85 8.19 5.53 17.62
C GLY A 85 6.95 4.69 17.98
N HIS A 86 6.36 3.96 17.03
CA HIS A 86 5.12 3.17 17.18
C HIS A 86 5.29 1.76 16.59
N LEU A 87 6.49 1.18 16.70
CA LEU A 87 6.81 -0.12 16.08
C LEU A 87 5.97 -1.27 16.66
N ASP A 88 5.50 -1.17 17.89
CA ASP A 88 4.57 -2.12 18.49
C ASP A 88 3.25 -2.24 17.71
N GLN A 89 2.69 -1.11 17.30
CA GLN A 89 1.48 -1.09 16.47
C GLN A 89 1.76 -1.60 15.06
N VAL A 90 2.87 -1.19 14.46
CA VAL A 90 3.29 -1.66 13.14
C VAL A 90 3.46 -3.17 13.13
N GLN A 91 4.14 -3.72 14.15
CA GLN A 91 4.38 -5.16 14.30
C GLN A 91 3.07 -5.95 14.45
N ALA A 92 2.15 -5.47 15.31
CA ALA A 92 0.85 -6.11 15.49
C ALA A 92 0.08 -6.22 14.18
N LEU A 93 0.09 -5.16 13.36
CA LEU A 93 -0.52 -5.16 12.02
C LEU A 93 0.20 -6.10 11.06
N CYS A 94 1.53 -6.13 11.06
CA CYS A 94 2.30 -7.01 10.20
C CYS A 94 1.99 -8.49 10.48
N VAL A 95 1.88 -8.89 11.75
CA VAL A 95 1.52 -10.25 12.14
C VAL A 95 0.13 -10.65 11.59
N GLU A 96 -0.86 -9.77 11.69
CA GLU A 96 -2.19 -10.02 11.16
C GLU A 96 -2.21 -10.06 9.62
N LEU A 97 -1.51 -9.13 8.97
CA LEU A 97 -1.39 -9.07 7.52
C LEU A 97 -0.65 -10.29 6.95
N GLU A 98 0.40 -10.77 7.61
CA GLU A 98 1.07 -12.02 7.21
C GLU A 98 0.13 -13.22 7.26
N ARG A 99 -0.68 -13.33 8.32
CA ARG A 99 -1.70 -14.39 8.42
C ARG A 99 -2.71 -14.29 7.27
N LEU A 100 -3.20 -13.08 6.99
CA LEU A 100 -4.12 -12.82 5.88
C LEU A 100 -3.51 -13.24 4.54
N LEU A 101 -2.30 -12.78 4.25
CA LEU A 101 -1.61 -13.10 3.00
C LEU A 101 -1.44 -14.60 2.80
N ARG A 102 -0.99 -15.32 3.82
CA ARG A 102 -0.86 -16.80 3.76
C ARG A 102 -2.20 -17.47 3.47
N GLN A 103 -3.26 -17.02 4.15
CA GLN A 103 -4.60 -17.57 3.96
C GLN A 103 -5.19 -17.25 2.57
N CYS A 104 -4.82 -16.11 1.99
CA CYS A 104 -5.19 -15.76 0.62
C CYS A 104 -4.31 -16.42 -0.46
N GLY A 105 -3.48 -17.42 -0.10
CA GLY A 105 -2.63 -18.13 -1.04
C GLY A 105 -1.44 -17.31 -1.54
N GLN A 106 -1.00 -16.31 -0.76
CA GLN A 106 0.10 -15.41 -1.10
C GLN A 106 1.30 -15.53 -0.12
N PRO A 107 1.87 -16.74 0.07
CA PRO A 107 2.93 -16.95 1.06
C PRO A 107 4.20 -16.14 0.75
N HIS A 108 4.51 -15.92 -0.53
CA HIS A 108 5.65 -15.09 -0.94
C HIS A 108 5.45 -13.62 -0.57
N ALA A 109 4.22 -13.11 -0.64
CA ALA A 109 3.90 -11.77 -0.20
C ALA A 109 3.96 -11.61 1.33
N ALA A 110 3.79 -12.69 2.08
CA ALA A 110 3.85 -12.69 3.54
C ALA A 110 5.28 -12.79 4.10
N GLN A 111 6.21 -13.31 3.31
CA GLN A 111 7.58 -13.55 3.79
C GLN A 111 8.27 -12.24 4.14
N ASP A 112 8.85 -12.14 5.35
CA ASP A 112 9.62 -10.99 5.83
C ASP A 112 8.88 -9.63 5.73
N LEU A 113 7.54 -9.64 5.86
CA LEU A 113 6.72 -8.45 5.69
C LEU A 113 7.08 -7.33 6.66
N GLU A 114 7.26 -7.66 7.94
CA GLU A 114 7.64 -6.67 8.97
C GLU A 114 8.97 -5.98 8.62
N GLN A 115 9.96 -6.75 8.19
CA GLN A 115 11.27 -6.22 7.81
C GLN A 115 11.15 -5.27 6.60
N ASP A 116 10.31 -5.61 5.64
CA ASP A 116 10.06 -4.73 4.49
C ASP A 116 9.32 -3.46 4.89
N VAL A 117 8.33 -3.54 5.78
CA VAL A 117 7.65 -2.36 6.31
C VAL A 117 8.65 -1.45 7.01
N GLN A 118 9.50 -1.99 7.87
CA GLN A 118 10.53 -1.20 8.55
C GLN A 118 11.53 -0.57 7.56
N ARG A 119 11.93 -1.32 6.52
CA ARG A 119 12.80 -0.81 5.45
C ARG A 119 12.16 0.36 4.70
N VAL A 120 10.86 0.25 4.40
CA VAL A 120 10.08 1.34 3.76
C VAL A 120 9.99 2.55 4.68
N LEU A 121 9.71 2.37 5.97
CA LEU A 121 9.67 3.46 6.95
C LEU A 121 10.99 4.24 6.99
N LEU A 122 12.11 3.52 6.99
CA LEU A 122 13.45 4.13 7.01
C LEU A 122 13.77 4.83 5.67
N ALA A 123 13.53 4.16 4.55
CA ALA A 123 13.83 4.70 3.22
C ALA A 123 12.99 5.94 2.87
N THR A 124 11.79 6.05 3.44
CA THR A 124 10.85 7.14 3.19
C THR A 124 10.57 8.00 4.43
N ALA A 125 11.49 8.00 5.39
CA ALA A 125 11.27 8.61 6.72
C ALA A 125 10.85 10.08 6.67
N THR A 126 11.35 10.83 5.70
CA THR A 126 11.02 12.25 5.49
C THR A 126 9.75 12.48 4.68
N ASN A 127 9.17 11.43 4.10
CA ASN A 127 7.99 11.54 3.25
C ASN A 127 6.69 11.47 4.07
N TYR A 128 5.65 12.08 3.55
CA TYR A 128 4.29 11.83 3.99
C TYR A 128 3.66 10.74 3.13
N ALA A 129 2.93 9.80 3.75
CA ALA A 129 2.15 8.82 3.03
C ALA A 129 1.07 9.49 2.16
N SER A 130 0.70 8.86 1.04
CA SER A 130 -0.32 9.39 0.12
C SER A 130 -1.65 9.65 0.84
N MET A 131 -2.12 8.70 1.64
CA MET A 131 -3.36 8.84 2.42
C MET A 131 -3.32 10.04 3.37
N TYR A 132 -2.19 10.27 4.05
CA TYR A 132 -2.03 11.46 4.89
C TYR A 132 -2.12 12.76 4.08
N GLN A 133 -1.53 12.79 2.89
CA GLN A 133 -1.61 13.95 2.00
C GLN A 133 -3.04 14.18 1.50
N ASP A 134 -3.79 13.13 1.19
CA ASP A 134 -5.18 13.22 0.78
C ASP A 134 -6.06 13.78 1.91
N VAL A 135 -5.90 13.29 3.13
CA VAL A 135 -6.60 13.80 4.31
C VAL A 135 -6.30 15.29 4.54
N ARG A 136 -5.02 15.68 4.46
CA ARG A 136 -4.61 17.10 4.60
C ARG A 136 -5.21 18.01 3.53
N ALA A 137 -5.36 17.49 2.32
CA ALA A 137 -5.92 18.22 1.19
C ALA A 137 -7.44 18.16 1.11
N GLY A 138 -8.10 17.53 2.09
CA GLY A 138 -9.56 17.37 2.08
C GLY A 138 -10.07 16.43 0.98
N ARG A 139 -9.23 15.49 0.51
CA ARG A 139 -9.59 14.59 -0.59
C ARG A 139 -10.07 13.24 -0.05
N ARG A 140 -10.85 12.54 -0.88
CA ARG A 140 -11.20 11.13 -0.66
C ARG A 140 -9.93 10.29 -0.56
N THR A 141 -9.93 9.32 0.37
CA THR A 141 -8.82 8.40 0.60
C THR A 141 -9.13 7.00 0.06
N GLU A 142 -8.10 6.17 -0.01
CA GLU A 142 -8.20 4.76 -0.40
C GLU A 142 -8.56 3.82 0.78
N VAL A 143 -9.17 4.33 1.87
CA VAL A 143 -9.40 3.56 3.09
C VAL A 143 -10.13 2.24 2.85
N GLN A 144 -11.18 2.26 2.01
CA GLN A 144 -11.97 1.05 1.71
C GLN A 144 -11.22 0.10 0.76
N TYR A 145 -10.44 0.63 -0.15
CA TYR A 145 -9.63 -0.18 -1.08
C TYR A 145 -8.40 -0.81 -0.44
N LEU A 146 -7.93 -0.27 0.68
CA LEU A 146 -6.83 -0.82 1.48
C LEU A 146 -7.37 -1.63 2.67
N LEU A 147 -7.66 -0.98 3.79
CA LEU A 147 -8.11 -1.64 5.01
C LEU A 147 -9.46 -2.34 4.85
N GLY A 148 -10.41 -1.70 4.19
CA GLY A 148 -11.73 -2.29 3.94
C GLY A 148 -11.61 -3.59 3.14
N TYR A 149 -10.81 -3.59 2.07
CA TYR A 149 -10.55 -4.79 1.26
C TYR A 149 -9.85 -5.88 2.08
N ALA A 150 -8.82 -5.54 2.85
CA ALA A 150 -8.10 -6.49 3.70
C ALA A 150 -9.02 -7.14 4.76
N CYS A 151 -9.85 -6.32 5.45
CA CYS A 151 -10.84 -6.84 6.40
C CYS A 151 -11.91 -7.70 5.72
N GLN A 152 -12.34 -7.34 4.51
CA GLN A 152 -13.28 -8.16 3.75
C GLN A 152 -12.67 -9.50 3.34
N ALA A 153 -11.42 -9.50 2.88
CA ALA A 153 -10.69 -10.73 2.55
C ALA A 153 -10.54 -11.64 3.80
N ALA A 154 -10.19 -11.06 4.95
CA ALA A 154 -10.12 -11.78 6.21
C ALA A 154 -11.43 -12.49 6.55
N ARG A 155 -12.56 -11.76 6.48
CA ARG A 155 -13.89 -12.34 6.74
C ARG A 155 -14.26 -13.47 5.79
N ARG A 156 -13.92 -13.36 4.49
CA ARG A 156 -14.17 -14.45 3.51
C ARG A 156 -13.41 -15.73 3.85
N HIS A 157 -12.28 -15.61 4.54
CA HIS A 157 -11.46 -16.73 4.97
C HIS A 157 -11.68 -17.13 6.44
N GLY A 158 -12.68 -16.54 7.12
CA GLY A 158 -12.96 -16.84 8.52
C GLY A 158 -11.86 -16.38 9.49
N LEU A 159 -11.04 -15.40 9.10
CA LEU A 159 -10.01 -14.85 9.95
C LEU A 159 -10.56 -13.67 10.77
N HIS A 160 -10.19 -13.66 12.06
CA HIS A 160 -10.36 -12.52 12.94
C HIS A 160 -9.03 -11.79 13.08
N LEU A 161 -9.01 -10.51 12.72
CA LEU A 161 -7.84 -9.63 12.68
C LEU A 161 -8.15 -8.34 13.45
N PRO A 162 -8.14 -8.41 14.81
CA PRO A 162 -8.65 -7.35 15.66
C PRO A 162 -7.89 -6.02 15.53
N HIS A 163 -6.57 -6.05 15.33
CA HIS A 163 -5.79 -4.81 15.14
C HIS A 163 -6.15 -4.11 13.83
N LEU A 164 -6.32 -4.89 12.74
CA LEU A 164 -6.68 -4.36 11.44
C LEU A 164 -8.10 -3.79 11.42
N GLU A 165 -9.04 -4.51 12.06
CA GLU A 165 -10.44 -4.09 12.18
C GLU A 165 -10.55 -2.83 13.05
N HIS A 166 -9.84 -2.77 14.17
CA HIS A 166 -9.78 -1.59 15.04
C HIS A 166 -9.18 -0.39 14.31
N LEU A 167 -8.08 -0.59 13.57
CA LEU A 167 -7.44 0.46 12.79
C LEU A 167 -8.39 1.04 11.73
N LEU A 168 -9.13 0.17 11.02
CA LEU A 168 -10.15 0.60 10.06
C LEU A 168 -11.22 1.48 10.74
N GLN A 169 -11.73 1.04 11.89
CA GLN A 169 -12.74 1.79 12.63
C GLN A 169 -12.22 3.16 13.07
N CYS A 170 -11.04 3.20 13.71
CA CYS A 170 -10.41 4.46 14.13
C CYS A 170 -10.20 5.43 12.97
N LEU A 171 -9.75 4.92 11.81
CA LEU A 171 -9.53 5.76 10.65
C LEU A 171 -10.85 6.29 10.07
N VAL A 172 -11.88 5.45 9.94
CA VAL A 172 -13.21 5.85 9.48
C VAL A 172 -13.79 6.93 10.38
N ASP A 173 -13.70 6.78 11.70
CA ASP A 173 -14.18 7.76 12.66
C ASP A 173 -13.39 9.08 12.57
N ASN A 174 -12.08 9.01 12.38
CA ASN A 174 -11.24 10.19 12.16
C ASN A 174 -11.65 10.95 10.87
N LEU A 175 -11.91 10.23 9.78
CA LEU A 175 -12.36 10.82 8.52
C LEU A 175 -13.74 11.47 8.67
N ARG A 176 -14.68 10.81 9.34
CA ARG A 176 -16.02 11.36 9.62
C ARG A 176 -15.98 12.66 10.41
N VAL A 177 -15.19 12.71 11.48
CA VAL A 177 -14.99 13.93 12.28
C VAL A 177 -14.45 15.08 11.42
N ARG A 178 -13.66 14.77 10.40
CA ARG A 178 -13.14 15.76 9.43
C ARG A 178 -14.09 16.08 8.29
N GLY A 179 -15.27 15.45 8.22
CA GLY A 179 -16.21 15.63 7.11
C GLY A 179 -15.72 15.04 5.78
N LEU A 180 -14.81 14.05 5.83
CA LEU A 180 -14.23 13.41 4.64
C LEU A 180 -14.98 12.12 4.30
N PRO A 181 -15.05 11.74 3.00
CA PRO A 181 -15.64 10.48 2.57
C PRO A 181 -14.93 9.27 3.20
N CYS A 182 -15.73 8.27 3.58
CA CYS A 182 -15.27 7.03 4.24
C CYS A 182 -15.51 5.77 3.37
N ASP A 183 -16.05 5.96 2.16
CA ASP A 183 -16.40 4.95 1.18
C ASP A 183 -15.30 4.72 0.11
#